data_cb43b0b356db902c60c95c77e77d4790
#
_entry.id   cb43b0b356db902c60c95c77e77d4790
#
_cell.length_a   1.000
_cell.length_b   1.000
_cell.length_c   1.000
_cell.angle_alpha   90.00
_cell.angle_beta   90.00
_cell.angle_gamma   90.00
#
_symmetry.space_group_name_H-M   'P 1'
#
loop_
_entity.id
_entity.type
_entity.pdbx_description
1 polymer ?
#
loop_
_entity_poly.entity_id
_entity_poly.type
_entity_poly.pdbx_seq_one_letter_code
_entity_poly.pdbx_strand_id
1 'polypeptide(L)' 'MIFDRPTSIELITAVIDFLNTEIKEELPPHLVFKLRIVTNVLQIVQREIDLGENLSK' A
#
# COMPACT_ATOMS: atom_id res chain seq x y z
N MET A 1 9.74 9.61 -20.04
CA MET A 1 9.65 9.28 -19.77
C MET A 1 9.03 8.83 -19.90
N ILE A 2 9.18 8.36 -20.14
CA ILE A 2 8.61 7.96 -20.20
C ILE A 2 8.11 7.55 -19.66
N PHE A 3 8.01 7.27 -19.06
CA PHE A 3 7.52 7.00 -18.41
C PHE A 3 6.93 7.39 -17.53
N ASP A 4 7.10 7.24 -17.24
CA ASP A 4 6.33 8.06 -16.65
C ASP A 4 5.21 7.53 -15.90
N ARG A 5 4.81 6.33 -15.97
CA ARG A 5 3.75 5.79 -15.19
C ARG A 5 4.26 5.40 -13.83
N PRO A 6 3.40 5.43 -12.78
CA PRO A 6 3.82 5.08 -11.44
C PRO A 6 4.24 3.61 -11.34
N THR A 7 5.18 3.33 -10.47
CA THR A 7 5.58 1.96 -10.21
C THR A 7 4.55 1.26 -9.35
N SER A 8 4.66 -0.06 -9.27
CA SER A 8 3.78 -0.83 -8.39
C SER A 8 3.91 -0.36 -6.95
N ILE A 9 5.13 -0.06 -6.54
CA ILE A 9 5.36 0.41 -5.18
C ILE A 9 4.65 1.72 -4.93
N GLU A 10 4.71 2.63 -5.89
CA GLU A 10 4.05 3.91 -5.73
C GLU A 10 2.54 3.76 -5.67
N LEU A 11 2.00 2.85 -6.47
CA LEU A 11 0.58 2.62 -6.46
C LEU A 11 0.12 2.05 -5.13
N ILE A 12 0.86 1.10 -4.59
CA ILE A 12 0.51 0.52 -3.31
C ILE A 12 0.66 1.54 -2.20
N THR A 13 1.69 2.37 -2.26
CA THR A 13 1.87 3.42 -1.27
C THR A 13 0.69 4.37 -1.27
N ALA A 14 0.19 4.72 -2.44
CA ALA A 14 -0.96 5.61 -2.55
C ALA A 14 -2.20 4.96 -1.94
N VAL A 15 -2.39 3.66 -2.18
CA VAL A 15 -3.53 2.95 -1.61
C VAL A 15 -3.43 2.93 -0.09
N ILE A 16 -2.26 2.60 0.45
CA ILE A 16 -2.08 2.56 1.89
C ILE A 16 -2.36 3.92 2.50
N ASP A 17 -1.85 4.96 1.89
CA ASP A 17 -2.05 6.30 2.39
C ASP A 17 -3.52 6.69 2.36
N PHE A 18 -4.21 6.38 1.26
CA PHE A 18 -5.63 6.67 1.15
C PHE A 18 -6.42 5.95 2.24
N LEU A 19 -6.12 4.68 2.45
CA LEU A 19 -6.82 3.90 3.46
C LEU A 19 -6.59 4.45 4.85
N ASN A 20 -5.37 4.87 5.13
CA ASN A 20 -5.03 5.34 6.47
C ASN A 20 -5.52 6.76 6.75
N THR A 21 -5.84 7.51 5.72
CA THR A 21 -6.31 8.88 5.92
C THR A 21 -7.80 9.01 5.66
N GLU A 22 -8.22 8.71 4.44
CA GLU A 22 -9.61 8.96 4.05
C GLU A 22 -10.57 7.90 4.57
N ILE A 23 -10.19 6.66 4.41
CA ILE A 23 -11.11 5.57 4.75
C ILE A 23 -11.16 5.35 6.25
N LYS A 24 -10.01 5.47 6.91
CA LYS A 24 -9.96 5.25 8.35
C LYS A 24 -10.95 6.13 9.09
N GLU A 25 -11.10 7.36 8.65
CA GLU A 25 -11.98 8.29 9.32
C GLU A 25 -13.45 7.96 9.10
N GLU A 26 -13.74 7.21 8.06
CA GLU A 26 -15.11 6.84 7.74
C GLU A 26 -15.54 5.52 8.37
N LEU A 27 -14.63 4.79 8.97
CA LEU A 27 -14.91 3.46 9.45
C LEU A 27 -15.23 3.45 10.94
N PRO A 28 -16.15 2.56 11.35
CA PRO A 28 -16.36 2.33 12.78
C PRO A 28 -15.15 1.63 13.39
N PRO A 29 -15.00 1.67 14.72
CA PRO A 29 -13.81 1.13 15.35
C PRO A 29 -13.49 -0.32 15.02
N HIS A 30 -14.51 -1.17 14.92
CA HIS A 30 -14.25 -2.57 14.64
C HIS A 30 -13.68 -2.79 13.25
N LEU A 31 -13.98 -1.87 12.32
CA LEU A 31 -13.43 -1.99 10.98
C LEU A 31 -12.06 -1.33 10.89
N VAL A 32 -11.80 -0.35 11.74
CA VAL A 32 -10.48 0.25 11.80
C VAL A 32 -9.44 -0.80 12.14
N PHE A 33 -9.78 -1.70 13.04
CA PHE A 33 -8.89 -2.79 13.38
C PHE A 33 -8.57 -3.65 12.15
N LYS A 34 -9.60 -3.96 11.36
CA LYS A 34 -9.39 -4.75 10.16
C LYS A 34 -8.59 -3.99 9.13
N LEU A 35 -8.78 -2.67 9.08
CA LEU A 35 -8.03 -1.85 8.16
C LEU A 35 -6.54 -1.93 8.48
N ARG A 36 -6.17 -1.96 9.75
CA ARG A 36 -4.78 -2.07 10.12
C ARG A 36 -4.17 -3.37 9.60
N ILE A 37 -4.94 -4.44 9.66
CA ILE A 37 -4.47 -5.71 9.14
C ILE A 37 -4.26 -5.61 7.65
N VAL A 38 -5.21 -4.99 6.95
CA VAL A 38 -5.11 -4.84 5.50
C VAL A 38 -3.88 -4.01 5.12
N THR A 39 -3.66 -2.90 5.79
CA THR A 39 -2.51 -2.07 5.45
C THR A 39 -1.20 -2.76 5.79
N ASN A 40 -1.18 -3.56 6.85
CA ASN A 40 0.02 -4.33 7.15
C ASN A 40 0.33 -5.32 6.04
N VAL A 41 -0.70 -5.99 5.54
CA VAL A 41 -0.51 -6.94 4.43
C VAL A 41 0.01 -6.20 3.21
N LEU A 42 -0.56 -5.04 2.91
CA LEU A 42 -0.11 -4.27 1.77
C LEU A 42 1.35 -3.84 1.91
N GLN A 43 1.76 -3.50 3.12
CA GLN A 43 3.15 -3.14 3.35
C GLN A 43 4.08 -4.31 3.14
N ILE A 44 3.64 -5.49 3.50
CA ILE A 44 4.44 -6.70 3.26
C ILE A 44 4.59 -6.92 1.77
N VAL A 45 3.50 -6.79 1.02
CA VAL A 45 3.55 -6.95 -0.42
C VAL A 45 4.46 -5.91 -1.05
N GLN A 46 4.34 -4.67 -0.60
CA GLN A 46 5.17 -3.60 -1.10
C GLN A 46 6.64 -3.90 -0.92
N ARG A 47 7.00 -4.43 0.25
CA ARG A 47 8.35 -4.77 0.55
C ARG A 47 8.86 -5.88 -0.35
N GLU A 48 8.02 -6.87 -0.61
CA GLU A 48 8.42 -7.96 -1.48
C GLU A 48 8.61 -7.53 -2.91
N ILE A 49 7.76 -6.62 -3.37
CA ILE A 49 7.92 -6.09 -4.72
C ILE A 49 9.23 -5.32 -4.82
N ASP A 50 9.52 -4.53 -3.80
CA ASP A 50 10.74 -3.74 -3.80
C ASP A 50 11.96 -4.63 -3.87
N LEU A 51 11.98 -5.68 -3.05
CA LEU A 51 13.10 -6.61 -3.05
C LEU A 51 13.18 -7.38 -4.35
N GLY A 52 12.02 -7.77 -4.86
CA GLY A 52 11.99 -8.52 -6.10
C GLY A 52 12.50 -7.73 -7.27
N GLU A 53 12.15 -6.46 -7.31
CA GLU A 53 12.62 -5.62 -8.40
C GLU A 53 14.11 -5.43 -8.35
N ASN A 54 14.66 -5.35 -7.15
CA ASN A 54 16.10 -5.25 -7.01
C ASN A 54 16.79 -6.52 -7.42
N LEU A 55 16.16 -7.64 -7.14
CA LEU A 55 16.80 -8.92 -7.38
C LEU A 55 16.60 -9.43 -8.79
N SER A 56 15.56 -8.97 -9.44
CA SER A 56 15.26 -9.53 -10.75
C SER A 56 16.24 -9.08 -11.79
N LYS A 57 17.15 -8.24 -11.42
CA LYS A 57 18.19 -7.90 -12.35
C LYS A 57 19.33 -8.82 -12.18
#